data_3007feed869877cc782d3dff8b182c08
#
_entry.id   3007feed869877cc782d3dff8b182c08
#
_cell.length_a   1.000
_cell.length_b   1.000
_cell.length_c   1.000
_cell.angle_alpha   90.00
_cell.angle_beta   90.00
_cell.angle_gamma   90.00
#
_symmetry.space_group_name_H-M   'P 1'
#
loop_
_entity.id
_entity.type
_entity.pdbx_description
1 polymer ?
#
loop_
_entity_poly.entity_id
_entity_poly.type
_entity_poly.pdbx_seq_one_letter_code
_entity_poly.pdbx_strand_id
1 'polypeptide(L)'
;MSLRTLNLPVIDFVGKRKFALIFSAILLIVSIASLSFQGLKFGIDFTGGTLIELGYDKTADLESIRTKLAEAEYEGANVQYFGSDTEVLIQLEPQATSSAKLSSSIIRMLGEGIDVRRVEFVGPKVGEELTNDGGLAMLYALIGILIYVAFRFEYRFALGSIAAIVHDVIITLGVFSILQVEFDLTVLAAILAVIGYSLNDTI
;
A
#
# COMPACT_ATOMS: atom_id res chain seq x y z
N MET A 1 16.34 -8.10 52.25
CA MET A 1 15.75 -7.28 51.17
C MET A 1 14.71 -8.17 50.48
N SER A 2 13.44 -8.00 50.86
CA SER A 2 12.31 -8.85 50.39
C SER A 2 11.98 -8.49 48.95
N LEU A 3 12.18 -9.41 48.01
CA LEU A 3 11.68 -9.28 46.63
C LEU A 3 10.14 -9.32 46.69
N ARG A 4 9.48 -8.17 46.53
CA ARG A 4 8.04 -8.10 46.28
C ARG A 4 7.77 -8.93 45.06
N THR A 5 7.17 -10.08 45.18
CA THR A 5 6.61 -10.84 44.07
C THR A 5 5.50 -9.99 43.46
N LEU A 6 5.77 -9.41 42.28
CA LEU A 6 4.77 -8.74 41.47
C LEU A 6 3.73 -9.81 41.06
N ASN A 7 2.56 -9.77 41.66
CA ASN A 7 1.41 -10.58 41.23
C ASN A 7 0.96 -10.07 39.86
N LEU A 8 1.65 -10.47 38.79
CA LEU A 8 1.22 -10.21 37.42
C LEU A 8 0.02 -11.13 37.12
N PRO A 9 -1.03 -10.60 36.51
CA PRO A 9 -2.16 -11.43 36.11
C PRO A 9 -1.69 -12.47 35.09
N VAL A 10 -1.95 -13.73 35.36
CA VAL A 10 -1.70 -14.82 34.41
C VAL A 10 -2.75 -14.75 33.32
N ILE A 11 -2.32 -14.37 32.11
CA ILE A 11 -3.20 -14.32 30.94
C ILE A 11 -3.11 -15.66 30.20
N ASP A 12 -4.23 -16.38 30.10
CA ASP A 12 -4.31 -17.62 29.33
C ASP A 12 -4.44 -17.34 27.84
N PHE A 13 -3.28 -17.16 27.16
CA PHE A 13 -3.21 -16.96 25.71
C PHE A 13 -3.57 -18.24 24.95
N VAL A 14 -3.13 -19.40 25.42
CA VAL A 14 -3.33 -20.69 24.74
C VAL A 14 -4.79 -21.13 24.76
N GLY A 15 -5.51 -20.85 25.86
CA GLY A 15 -6.94 -21.13 25.99
C GLY A 15 -7.79 -20.37 24.95
N LYS A 16 -7.32 -19.18 24.52
CA LYS A 16 -8.01 -18.34 23.54
C LYS A 16 -7.67 -18.67 22.07
N ARG A 17 -6.85 -19.70 21.80
CA ARG A 17 -6.37 -20.05 20.44
C ARG A 17 -7.50 -20.23 19.41
N LYS A 18 -8.65 -20.81 19.80
CA LYS A 18 -9.78 -21.01 18.88
C LYS A 18 -10.37 -19.69 18.42
N PHE A 19 -10.50 -18.73 19.33
CA PHE A 19 -10.96 -17.37 18.98
C PHE A 19 -9.98 -16.67 18.02
N ALA A 20 -8.68 -16.74 18.30
CA ALA A 20 -7.66 -16.17 17.44
C ALA A 20 -7.65 -16.78 16.04
N LEU A 21 -7.81 -18.13 15.93
CA LEU A 21 -7.89 -18.81 14.65
C LEU A 21 -9.13 -18.39 13.83
N ILE A 22 -10.30 -18.28 14.48
CA ILE A 22 -11.55 -17.85 13.81
C ILE A 22 -11.39 -16.41 13.34
N PHE A 23 -10.86 -15.52 14.17
CA PHE A 23 -10.62 -14.12 13.82
C PHE A 23 -9.66 -13.99 12.63
N SER A 24 -8.54 -14.71 12.67
CA SER A 24 -7.57 -14.77 11.58
C SER A 24 -8.17 -15.30 10.27
N ALA A 25 -8.98 -16.38 10.35
CA ALA A 25 -9.66 -16.92 9.18
C ALA A 25 -10.65 -15.92 8.56
N ILE A 26 -11.38 -15.17 9.39
CA ILE A 26 -12.28 -14.10 8.92
C ILE A 26 -11.47 -13.02 8.20
N LEU A 27 -10.36 -12.56 8.78
CA LEU A 27 -9.49 -11.55 8.15
C LEU A 27 -8.97 -12.04 6.79
N LEU A 28 -8.51 -13.29 6.70
CA LEU A 28 -8.06 -13.87 5.43
C LEU A 28 -9.16 -13.89 4.38
N ILE A 29 -10.36 -14.36 4.75
CA ILE A 29 -11.49 -14.43 3.83
C ILE A 29 -11.88 -13.04 3.33
N VAL A 30 -11.96 -12.05 4.22
CA VAL A 30 -12.26 -10.65 3.87
C VAL A 30 -11.17 -10.06 2.96
N SER A 31 -9.90 -10.32 3.29
CA SER A 31 -8.76 -9.86 2.48
C SER A 31 -8.78 -10.45 1.08
N ILE A 32 -8.96 -11.77 0.95
CA ILE A 32 -9.04 -12.45 -0.35
C ILE A 32 -10.24 -11.96 -1.14
N ALA A 33 -11.40 -11.79 -0.50
CA ALA A 33 -12.59 -11.25 -1.16
C ALA A 33 -12.34 -9.82 -1.67
N SER A 34 -11.80 -8.92 -0.85
CA SER A 34 -11.49 -7.55 -1.27
C SER A 34 -10.49 -7.53 -2.42
N LEU A 35 -9.40 -8.28 -2.34
CA LEU A 35 -8.42 -8.39 -3.42
C LEU A 35 -9.00 -8.92 -4.72
N SER A 36 -9.99 -9.85 -4.64
CA SER A 36 -10.63 -10.44 -5.81
C SER A 36 -11.65 -9.51 -6.47
N PHE A 37 -12.38 -8.69 -5.69
CA PHE A 37 -13.45 -7.84 -6.19
C PHE A 37 -13.02 -6.41 -6.47
N GLN A 38 -12.16 -5.84 -5.62
CA GLN A 38 -11.71 -4.45 -5.73
C GLN A 38 -10.29 -4.35 -6.32
N GLY A 39 -9.45 -5.37 -6.09
CA GLY A 39 -8.04 -5.34 -6.46
C GLY A 39 -7.20 -4.39 -5.59
N LEU A 40 -5.98 -4.13 -6.02
CA LEU A 40 -5.09 -3.11 -5.46
C LEU A 40 -5.17 -1.85 -6.32
N LYS A 41 -5.13 -0.70 -5.67
CA LYS A 41 -5.03 0.59 -6.34
C LYS A 41 -3.54 0.91 -6.57
N PHE A 42 -3.06 0.66 -7.78
CA PHE A 42 -1.66 0.89 -8.11
C PHE A 42 -1.33 2.39 -8.24
N GLY A 43 -0.20 2.80 -7.65
CA GLY A 43 0.38 4.13 -7.82
C GLY A 43 1.04 4.32 -9.19
N ILE A 44 1.47 5.57 -9.46
CA ILE A 44 2.09 5.94 -10.74
C ILE A 44 3.39 5.20 -11.01
N ASP A 45 4.05 4.66 -10.00
CA ASP A 45 5.28 3.85 -10.16
C ASP A 45 5.04 2.61 -11.03
N PHE A 46 3.82 2.06 -10.99
CA PHE A 46 3.44 0.86 -11.73
C PHE A 46 2.59 1.17 -12.97
N THR A 47 1.70 2.16 -12.88
CA THR A 47 0.80 2.51 -13.98
C THR A 47 1.38 3.53 -14.94
N GLY A 48 2.43 4.25 -14.53
CA GLY A 48 2.84 5.49 -15.13
C GLY A 48 1.82 6.61 -14.85
N GLY A 49 2.13 7.82 -15.23
CA GLY A 49 1.23 8.96 -15.10
C GLY A 49 1.86 10.15 -14.39
N THR A 50 1.00 11.08 -13.96
CA THR A 50 1.39 12.27 -13.20
C THR A 50 0.67 12.29 -11.87
N LEU A 51 1.41 12.51 -10.79
CA LEU A 51 0.91 12.72 -9.45
C LEU A 51 1.12 14.18 -9.07
N ILE A 52 0.07 14.83 -8.59
CA ILE A 52 0.14 16.23 -8.13
C ILE A 52 -0.45 16.27 -6.71
N GLU A 53 0.36 16.74 -5.77
CA GLU A 53 -0.03 16.97 -4.38
C GLU A 53 -0.25 18.46 -4.18
N LEU A 54 -1.47 18.81 -3.75
CA LEU A 54 -1.92 20.18 -3.56
C LEU A 54 -2.31 20.42 -2.11
N GLY A 55 -1.86 21.53 -1.55
CA GLY A 55 -2.30 22.05 -0.26
C GLY A 55 -3.31 23.17 -0.44
N TYR A 56 -4.39 23.13 0.33
CA TYR A 56 -5.43 24.15 0.38
C TYR A 56 -5.46 24.81 1.76
N ASP A 57 -5.78 26.12 1.82
CA ASP A 57 -5.93 26.83 3.09
C ASP A 57 -7.15 26.38 3.90
N LYS A 58 -8.12 25.75 3.24
CA LYS A 58 -9.37 25.24 3.81
C LYS A 58 -9.65 23.84 3.27
N THR A 59 -10.61 23.14 3.89
CA THR A 59 -11.09 21.84 3.39
C THR A 59 -11.36 21.91 1.89
N ALA A 60 -10.70 21.04 1.14
CA ALA A 60 -10.81 21.00 -0.31
C ALA A 60 -12.13 20.31 -0.73
N ASP A 61 -12.79 20.86 -1.74
CA ASP A 61 -13.97 20.26 -2.34
C ASP A 61 -13.55 19.33 -3.49
N LEU A 62 -13.46 18.02 -3.20
CA LEU A 62 -13.06 17.01 -4.17
C LEU A 62 -14.00 16.93 -5.38
N GLU A 63 -15.31 17.15 -5.19
CA GLU A 63 -16.29 17.09 -6.28
C GLU A 63 -16.10 18.27 -7.26
N SER A 64 -15.84 19.46 -6.73
CA SER A 64 -15.50 20.62 -7.55
C SER A 64 -14.21 20.39 -8.35
N ILE A 65 -13.19 19.79 -7.72
CA ILE A 65 -11.92 19.47 -8.40
C ILE A 65 -12.15 18.44 -9.52
N ARG A 66 -12.89 17.37 -9.24
CA ARG A 66 -13.22 16.33 -10.24
C ARG A 66 -13.99 16.90 -11.43
N THR A 67 -14.96 17.75 -11.16
CA THR A 67 -15.76 18.40 -12.21
C THR A 67 -14.88 19.25 -13.12
N LYS A 68 -14.01 20.08 -12.56
CA LYS A 68 -13.09 20.91 -13.33
C LYS A 68 -12.11 20.07 -14.16
N LEU A 69 -11.61 18.96 -13.61
CA LEU A 69 -10.73 18.05 -14.31
C LEU A 69 -11.44 17.36 -15.48
N ALA A 70 -12.69 16.94 -15.27
CA ALA A 70 -13.52 16.33 -16.32
C ALA A 70 -13.85 17.32 -17.45
N GLU A 71 -14.19 18.58 -17.12
CA GLU A 71 -14.41 19.65 -18.10
C GLU A 71 -13.17 19.97 -18.95
N ALA A 72 -11.98 19.72 -18.40
CA ALA A 72 -10.70 19.91 -19.10
C ALA A 72 -10.17 18.63 -19.80
N GLU A 73 -11.05 17.67 -20.04
CA GLU A 73 -10.75 16.39 -20.73
C GLU A 73 -9.74 15.48 -19.98
N TYR A 74 -9.56 15.68 -18.66
CA TYR A 74 -8.81 14.75 -17.82
C TYR A 74 -9.74 13.67 -17.24
N GLU A 75 -10.40 12.95 -18.14
CA GLU A 75 -11.23 11.80 -17.77
C GLU A 75 -10.36 10.72 -17.13
N GLY A 76 -10.83 10.09 -16.03
CA GLY A 76 -10.07 9.09 -15.30
C GLY A 76 -9.11 9.65 -14.23
N ALA A 77 -9.09 10.99 -14.00
CA ALA A 77 -8.34 11.58 -12.91
C ALA A 77 -8.83 11.05 -11.55
N ASN A 78 -7.92 10.46 -10.77
CA ASN A 78 -8.21 10.04 -9.42
C ASN A 78 -7.89 11.18 -8.45
N VAL A 79 -8.90 11.64 -7.71
CA VAL A 79 -8.78 12.74 -6.74
C VAL A 79 -9.18 12.26 -5.36
N GLN A 80 -8.28 12.37 -4.40
CA GLN A 80 -8.49 11.92 -3.03
C GLN A 80 -7.81 12.85 -2.01
N TYR A 81 -8.28 12.81 -0.75
CA TYR A 81 -7.55 13.45 0.33
C TYR A 81 -6.26 12.69 0.65
N PHE A 82 -5.24 13.44 1.09
CA PHE A 82 -3.93 12.89 1.46
C PHE A 82 -3.52 13.42 2.83
N GLY A 83 -3.59 12.57 3.85
CA GLY A 83 -3.24 12.94 5.23
C GLY A 83 -4.25 13.81 5.95
N SER A 84 -4.75 14.87 5.32
CA SER A 84 -5.74 15.80 5.87
C SER A 84 -6.81 16.18 4.81
N ASP A 85 -7.88 16.83 5.25
CA ASP A 85 -8.94 17.35 4.37
C ASP A 85 -8.54 18.63 3.60
N THR A 86 -7.37 19.17 3.92
CA THR A 86 -6.76 20.32 3.23
C THR A 86 -5.69 19.90 2.22
N GLU A 87 -5.31 18.63 2.18
CA GLU A 87 -4.33 18.10 1.25
C GLU A 87 -5.00 17.16 0.25
N VAL A 88 -4.75 17.40 -1.03
CA VAL A 88 -5.38 16.65 -2.14
C VAL A 88 -4.30 16.04 -3.02
N LEU A 89 -4.46 14.77 -3.30
CA LEU A 89 -3.66 14.03 -4.26
C LEU A 89 -4.46 13.85 -5.55
N ILE A 90 -3.89 14.30 -6.67
CA ILE A 90 -4.45 14.12 -8.01
C ILE A 90 -3.52 13.20 -8.78
N GLN A 91 -4.03 12.05 -9.18
CA GLN A 91 -3.33 11.11 -10.05
C GLN A 91 -3.98 11.12 -11.43
N LEU A 92 -3.17 11.31 -12.46
CA LEU A 92 -3.58 11.36 -13.86
C LEU A 92 -2.94 10.23 -14.63
N GLU A 93 -3.71 9.63 -15.53
CA GLU A 93 -3.18 8.64 -16.46
C GLU A 93 -2.07 9.21 -17.36
N PRO A 94 -1.19 8.36 -17.90
CA PRO A 94 -0.13 8.80 -18.80
C PRO A 94 -0.70 9.53 -20.01
N GLN A 95 -0.23 10.75 -20.23
CA GLN A 95 -0.64 11.56 -21.38
C GLN A 95 0.55 11.90 -22.28
N ALA A 96 0.26 12.17 -23.56
CA ALA A 96 1.30 12.55 -24.53
C ALA A 96 1.91 13.95 -24.27
N THR A 97 1.28 14.74 -23.40
CA THR A 97 1.73 16.09 -23.06
C THR A 97 2.81 16.04 -21.99
N SER A 98 3.81 16.92 -22.08
CA SER A 98 4.87 16.97 -21.07
C SER A 98 4.30 17.32 -19.68
N SER A 99 4.77 16.62 -18.65
CA SER A 99 4.33 16.76 -17.25
C SER A 99 4.36 18.20 -16.72
N ALA A 100 5.36 19.00 -17.11
CA ALA A 100 5.48 20.40 -16.71
C ALA A 100 4.37 21.28 -17.29
N LYS A 101 3.92 21.03 -18.53
CA LYS A 101 2.79 21.73 -19.12
C LYS A 101 1.47 21.28 -18.51
N LEU A 102 1.35 19.99 -18.25
CA LEU A 102 0.18 19.37 -17.64
C LEU A 102 -0.06 19.95 -16.23
N SER A 103 0.94 19.89 -15.35
CA SER A 103 0.83 20.42 -13.99
C SER A 103 0.52 21.92 -13.97
N SER A 104 1.19 22.71 -14.81
CA SER A 104 0.93 24.15 -14.89
C SER A 104 -0.48 24.49 -15.40
N SER A 105 -1.02 23.69 -16.30
CA SER A 105 -2.39 23.84 -16.79
C SER A 105 -3.41 23.53 -15.70
N ILE A 106 -3.22 22.43 -14.95
CA ILE A 106 -4.09 22.02 -13.86
C ILE A 106 -4.10 23.05 -12.74
N ILE A 107 -2.91 23.51 -12.31
CA ILE A 107 -2.79 24.52 -11.26
C ILE A 107 -3.53 25.81 -11.67
N ARG A 108 -3.35 26.24 -12.89
CA ARG A 108 -4.03 27.43 -13.43
C ARG A 108 -5.57 27.28 -13.49
N MET A 109 -6.05 26.07 -13.81
CA MET A 109 -7.47 25.76 -13.91
C MET A 109 -8.13 25.66 -12.54
N LEU A 110 -7.43 25.10 -11.54
CA LEU A 110 -7.97 24.93 -10.19
C LEU A 110 -8.12 26.26 -9.45
N GLY A 111 -7.29 27.26 -9.77
CA GLY A 111 -7.43 28.63 -9.28
C GLY A 111 -6.29 29.07 -8.36
N GLU A 112 -6.46 30.26 -7.74
CA GLU A 112 -5.50 30.86 -6.80
C GLU A 112 -5.69 30.31 -5.38
N GLY A 113 -4.65 30.38 -4.55
CA GLY A 113 -4.69 29.92 -3.14
C GLY A 113 -4.37 28.44 -2.96
N ILE A 114 -3.73 27.83 -3.96
CA ILE A 114 -3.31 26.44 -3.92
C ILE A 114 -1.78 26.37 -3.83
N ASP A 115 -1.28 25.69 -2.81
CA ASP A 115 0.13 25.40 -2.65
C ASP A 115 0.47 24.06 -3.28
N VAL A 116 1.37 24.07 -4.27
CA VAL A 116 1.82 22.83 -4.92
C VAL A 116 2.94 22.23 -4.10
N ARG A 117 2.63 21.13 -3.40
CA ARG A 117 3.57 20.42 -2.53
C ARG A 117 4.55 19.58 -3.32
N ARG A 118 4.01 18.82 -4.28
CA ARG A 118 4.78 17.83 -5.04
C ARG A 118 4.17 17.61 -6.43
N VAL A 119 5.03 17.43 -7.41
CA VAL A 119 4.65 16.95 -8.74
C VAL A 119 5.60 15.85 -9.13
N GLU A 120 5.08 14.68 -9.40
CA GLU A 120 5.85 13.53 -9.87
C GLU A 120 5.32 13.07 -11.22
N PHE A 121 6.21 12.54 -12.02
CA PHE A 121 5.89 11.98 -13.33
C PHE A 121 6.66 10.69 -13.57
N VAL A 122 5.93 9.66 -13.93
CA VAL A 122 6.48 8.38 -14.36
C VAL A 122 6.00 8.11 -15.78
N GLY A 123 6.93 7.99 -16.71
CA GLY A 123 6.60 7.62 -18.09
C GLY A 123 6.06 6.19 -18.16
N PRO A 124 5.13 5.85 -19.08
CA PRO A 124 4.51 4.52 -19.17
C PRO A 124 5.53 3.38 -19.27
N LYS A 125 6.57 3.59 -20.05
CA LYS A 125 7.65 2.60 -20.22
C LYS A 125 8.43 2.37 -18.94
N VAL A 126 8.66 3.43 -18.16
CA VAL A 126 9.36 3.36 -16.87
C VAL A 126 8.48 2.63 -15.85
N GLY A 127 7.17 2.92 -15.81
CA GLY A 127 6.22 2.21 -14.97
C GLY A 127 6.16 0.70 -15.28
N GLU A 128 6.18 0.33 -16.56
CA GLU A 128 6.25 -1.08 -16.97
C GLU A 128 7.55 -1.74 -16.54
N GLU A 129 8.71 -1.09 -16.71
CA GLU A 129 10.00 -1.58 -16.25
C GLU A 129 10.02 -1.74 -14.72
N LEU A 130 9.54 -0.75 -13.97
CA LEU A 130 9.46 -0.81 -12.51
C LEU A 130 8.53 -1.93 -12.01
N THR A 131 7.41 -2.17 -12.71
CA THR A 131 6.49 -3.27 -12.40
C THR A 131 7.19 -4.63 -12.57
N ASN A 132 7.87 -4.81 -13.67
CA ASN A 132 8.59 -6.06 -13.96
C ASN A 132 9.75 -6.27 -12.99
N ASP A 133 10.59 -5.27 -12.79
CA ASP A 133 11.77 -5.35 -11.92
C ASP A 133 11.37 -5.47 -10.44
N GLY A 134 10.38 -4.70 -9.99
CA GLY A 134 9.83 -4.78 -8.64
C GLY A 134 9.20 -6.15 -8.35
N GLY A 135 8.42 -6.68 -9.29
CA GLY A 135 7.83 -8.01 -9.19
C GLY A 135 8.91 -9.11 -9.15
N LEU A 136 9.92 -9.03 -10.02
CA LEU A 136 11.04 -9.96 -10.03
C LEU A 136 11.88 -9.87 -8.74
N ALA A 137 12.17 -8.67 -8.27
CA ALA A 137 12.92 -8.46 -7.04
C ALA A 137 12.20 -9.07 -5.83
N MET A 138 10.87 -8.87 -5.73
CA MET A 138 10.05 -9.50 -4.69
C MET A 138 10.08 -11.02 -4.80
N LEU A 139 9.93 -11.57 -6.00
CA LEU A 139 9.98 -13.01 -6.24
C LEU A 139 11.33 -13.60 -5.81
N TYR A 140 12.44 -13.00 -6.21
CA TYR A 140 13.78 -13.46 -5.82
C TYR A 140 14.02 -13.34 -4.32
N ALA A 141 13.55 -12.26 -3.67
CA ALA A 141 13.62 -12.11 -2.23
C ALA A 141 12.84 -13.22 -1.51
N LEU A 142 11.61 -13.51 -1.94
CA LEU A 142 10.80 -14.58 -1.37
C LEU A 142 11.46 -15.95 -1.57
N ILE A 143 11.93 -16.26 -2.77
CA ILE A 143 12.65 -17.52 -3.06
C ILE A 143 13.89 -17.63 -2.16
N GLY A 144 14.69 -16.57 -2.04
CA GLY A 144 15.87 -16.55 -1.18
C GLY A 144 15.53 -16.82 0.29
N ILE A 145 14.46 -16.19 0.80
CA ILE A 145 13.94 -16.43 2.15
C ILE A 145 13.50 -17.88 2.31
N LEU A 146 12.72 -18.43 1.38
CA LEU A 146 12.25 -19.82 1.44
C LEU A 146 13.40 -20.83 1.42
N ILE A 147 14.41 -20.61 0.58
CA ILE A 147 15.60 -21.43 0.51
C ILE A 147 16.34 -21.37 1.87
N TYR A 148 16.56 -20.16 2.41
CA TYR A 148 17.23 -20.00 3.69
C TYR A 148 16.50 -20.75 4.82
N VAL A 149 15.18 -20.58 4.93
CA VAL A 149 14.35 -21.22 5.95
C VAL A 149 14.37 -22.75 5.78
N ALA A 150 14.28 -23.27 4.56
CA ALA A 150 14.29 -24.70 4.27
C ALA A 150 15.62 -25.37 4.65
N PHE A 151 16.77 -24.70 4.46
CA PHE A 151 18.08 -25.23 4.84
C PHE A 151 18.41 -25.02 6.32
N ARG A 152 17.88 -23.97 6.94
CA ARG A 152 18.23 -23.59 8.32
C ARG A 152 17.40 -24.31 9.37
N PHE A 153 16.14 -24.66 9.04
CA PHE A 153 15.17 -25.22 9.98
C PHE A 153 14.65 -26.58 9.53
N GLU A 154 14.10 -27.35 10.49
CA GLU A 154 13.40 -28.57 10.14
C GLU A 154 12.20 -28.28 9.24
N TYR A 155 11.92 -29.14 8.26
CA TYR A 155 10.92 -28.93 7.22
C TYR A 155 9.51 -28.61 7.76
N ARG A 156 9.14 -29.14 8.92
CA ARG A 156 7.84 -28.89 9.56
C ARG A 156 7.69 -27.45 10.03
N PHE A 157 8.75 -26.90 10.62
CA PHE A 157 8.78 -25.50 11.05
C PHE A 157 8.92 -24.57 9.85
N ALA A 158 9.69 -24.96 8.84
CA ALA A 158 9.80 -24.21 7.60
C ALA A 158 8.43 -24.04 6.90
N LEU A 159 7.62 -25.11 6.82
CA LEU A 159 6.25 -25.00 6.27
C LEU A 159 5.34 -24.09 7.11
N GLY A 160 5.47 -24.13 8.43
CA GLY A 160 4.74 -23.23 9.33
C GLY A 160 5.11 -21.76 9.11
N SER A 161 6.40 -21.47 8.98
CA SER A 161 6.89 -20.11 8.71
C SER A 161 6.43 -19.58 7.35
N ILE A 162 6.45 -20.43 6.31
CA ILE A 162 5.94 -20.07 4.99
C ILE A 162 4.44 -19.74 5.05
N ALA A 163 3.66 -20.58 5.74
CA ALA A 163 2.23 -20.35 5.89
C ALA A 163 1.94 -19.03 6.64
N ALA A 164 2.74 -18.70 7.68
CA ALA A 164 2.62 -17.45 8.40
C ALA A 164 2.94 -16.23 7.51
N ILE A 165 4.02 -16.28 6.72
CA ILE A 165 4.37 -15.20 5.78
C ILE A 165 3.25 -14.98 4.76
N VAL A 166 2.74 -16.06 4.15
CA VAL A 166 1.64 -15.96 3.17
C VAL A 166 0.38 -15.35 3.81
N HIS A 167 0.05 -15.79 5.03
CA HIS A 167 -1.05 -15.24 5.80
C HIS A 167 -0.90 -13.73 6.01
N ASP A 168 0.26 -13.29 6.49
CA ASP A 168 0.50 -11.89 6.83
C ASP A 168 0.52 -10.99 5.60
N VAL A 169 1.13 -11.46 4.51
CA VAL A 169 1.13 -10.74 3.23
C VAL A 169 -0.29 -10.59 2.67
N ILE A 170 -1.10 -11.65 2.69
CA ILE A 170 -2.48 -11.58 2.19
C ILE A 170 -3.31 -10.60 3.02
N ILE A 171 -3.18 -10.60 4.34
CA ILE A 171 -3.91 -9.65 5.20
C ILE A 171 -3.43 -8.23 4.96
N THR A 172 -2.11 -8.01 4.85
CA THR A 172 -1.56 -6.68 4.57
C THR A 172 -2.07 -6.14 3.24
N LEU A 173 -1.97 -6.91 2.16
CA LEU A 173 -2.51 -6.53 0.85
C LEU A 173 -4.03 -6.34 0.90
N GLY A 174 -4.74 -7.16 1.68
CA GLY A 174 -6.17 -7.02 1.90
C GLY A 174 -6.55 -5.69 2.54
N VAL A 175 -5.78 -5.21 3.51
CA VAL A 175 -5.98 -3.89 4.12
C VAL A 175 -5.80 -2.79 3.08
N PHE A 176 -4.75 -2.84 2.24
CA PHE A 176 -4.56 -1.88 1.16
C PHE A 176 -5.71 -1.91 0.16
N SER A 177 -6.20 -3.11 -0.18
CA SER A 177 -7.36 -3.27 -1.06
C SER A 177 -8.65 -2.69 -0.46
N ILE A 178 -8.94 -2.95 0.82
CA ILE A 178 -10.16 -2.44 1.49
C ILE A 178 -10.13 -0.93 1.62
N LEU A 179 -8.99 -0.37 2.02
CA LEU A 179 -8.83 1.07 2.24
C LEU A 179 -8.58 1.84 0.93
N GLN A 180 -8.35 1.15 -0.18
CA GLN A 180 -8.01 1.74 -1.47
C GLN A 180 -6.84 2.74 -1.39
N VAL A 181 -5.88 2.47 -0.49
CA VAL A 181 -4.64 3.23 -0.38
C VAL A 181 -3.73 2.86 -1.55
N GLU A 182 -3.03 3.85 -2.10
CA GLU A 182 -2.14 3.63 -3.23
C GLU A 182 -1.01 2.65 -2.89
N PHE A 183 -0.82 1.71 -3.79
CA PHE A 183 0.23 0.71 -3.74
C PHE A 183 1.36 1.14 -4.68
N ASP A 184 2.43 1.69 -4.11
CA ASP A 184 3.62 2.19 -4.80
C ASP A 184 4.86 1.34 -4.46
N LEU A 185 6.04 1.73 -4.97
CA LEU A 185 7.31 1.06 -4.66
C LEU A 185 7.69 1.16 -3.18
N THR A 186 7.29 2.22 -2.50
CA THR A 186 7.53 2.40 -1.06
C THR A 186 6.76 1.38 -0.25
N VAL A 187 5.49 1.16 -0.62
CA VAL A 187 4.64 0.13 -0.03
C VAL A 187 5.18 -1.27 -0.31
N LEU A 188 5.67 -1.52 -1.54
CA LEU A 188 6.32 -2.78 -1.88
C LEU A 188 7.53 -3.06 -0.97
N ALA A 189 8.38 -2.06 -0.76
CA ALA A 189 9.51 -2.16 0.18
C ALA A 189 9.07 -2.38 1.63
N ALA A 190 7.98 -1.72 2.06
CA ALA A 190 7.40 -1.92 3.38
C ALA A 190 6.87 -3.35 3.57
N ILE A 191 6.25 -3.95 2.56
CA ILE A 191 5.81 -5.35 2.61
C ILE A 191 7.00 -6.29 2.76
N LEU A 192 8.10 -6.05 2.06
CA LEU A 192 9.32 -6.84 2.25
C LEU A 192 9.85 -6.74 3.69
N ALA A 193 9.76 -5.56 4.31
CA ALA A 193 10.11 -5.38 5.72
C ALA A 193 9.15 -6.15 6.64
N VAL A 194 7.84 -6.12 6.39
CA VAL A 194 6.83 -6.91 7.13
C VAL A 194 7.15 -8.40 7.04
N ILE A 195 7.49 -8.91 5.85
CA ILE A 195 7.90 -10.30 5.64
C ILE A 195 9.12 -10.65 6.51
N GLY A 196 10.12 -9.77 6.53
CA GLY A 196 11.32 -9.95 7.35
C GLY A 196 11.02 -9.99 8.86
N TYR A 197 10.15 -9.08 9.34
CA TYR A 197 9.73 -9.07 10.75
C TYR A 197 8.90 -10.29 11.12
N SER A 198 7.91 -10.64 10.29
CA SER A 198 7.05 -11.81 10.51
C SER A 198 7.88 -13.09 10.57
N LEU A 199 8.86 -13.23 9.68
CA LEU A 199 9.77 -14.36 9.70
C LEU A 199 10.59 -14.41 11.00
N ASN A 200 11.12 -13.28 11.46
CA ASN A 200 11.90 -13.19 12.69
C ASN A 200 11.09 -13.57 13.94
N ASP A 201 9.81 -13.24 13.97
CA ASP A 201 8.93 -13.58 15.11
C ASP A 201 8.45 -15.05 15.06
N THR A 202 8.42 -15.65 13.87
CA THR A 202 7.94 -17.03 13.68
C THR A 202 9.03 -18.08 13.88
N ILE A 203 10.30 -17.72 13.71
CA ILE A 203 11.48 -18.57 13.83
C ILE A 203 12.08 -18.51 15.22
#